data_676095e35266d586530306ea99c4c4b6
#
_entry.id   676095e35266d586530306ea99c4c4b6
#
_cell.length_a   1.000
_cell.length_b   1.000
_cell.length_c   1.000
_cell.angle_alpha   90.00
_cell.angle_beta   90.00
_cell.angle_gamma   90.00
#
_symmetry.space_group_name_H-M   'P 1'
#
loop_
_entity.id
_entity.type
_entity.pdbx_description
1 polymer ?
#
loop_
_entity_poly.entity_id
_entity_poly.type
_entity_poly.pdbx_seq_one_letter_code
_entity_poly.pdbx_strand_id
1 'polypeptide(L)'
;MRDTGLTAPFEAARPRLRAVAYRMLGSVDDAEDAVQEAWLRLNRDTGGSDKIYDNIDAWLTTVVARICLNMLRARRARREEALVDRLPDPIVDPPGDVDPEHQALLADSVGVALFVVLDTLPPDERLAFVLHDVFAVPFDEIAPIVDRTTEAARKLASRARHRIQQTRSQPDRDVAAQREIVEAFFAAGRAGDFERLVSVLHPDVVLRGDFGGQRVRVVSGADAVAGQAKLYGGPDRQVRPATINGAAGAVIFVDNRPVSVMAFVVADGKITAIDVLADRARIAGLDLTAVAG
;
A
#
# COMPACT_ATOMS: atom_id res chain seq x y z
N MET A 1 29.54 21.85 -4.22
CA MET A 1 28.11 21.73 -3.87
C MET A 1 27.93 22.55 -2.60
N ARG A 2 27.26 23.69 -2.61
CA ARG A 2 27.06 24.52 -1.41
C ARG A 2 26.02 23.82 -0.57
N ASP A 3 26.40 23.43 0.65
CA ASP A 3 25.44 22.97 1.65
C ASP A 3 24.58 24.19 2.05
N THR A 4 23.34 24.19 1.60
CA THR A 4 22.40 25.32 1.80
C THR A 4 21.81 25.33 3.21
N GLY A 5 22.29 24.51 4.16
CA GLY A 5 21.71 24.37 5.50
C GLY A 5 20.34 23.70 5.52
N LEU A 6 19.78 23.36 4.34
CA LEU A 6 18.47 22.73 4.20
C LEU A 6 18.54 21.20 4.03
N THR A 7 19.73 20.66 3.82
CA THR A 7 19.95 19.20 3.67
C THR A 7 19.53 18.46 4.94
N ALA A 8 19.99 18.92 6.11
CA ALA A 8 19.68 18.26 7.38
C ALA A 8 18.17 18.28 7.72
N PRO A 9 17.44 19.42 7.61
CA PRO A 9 15.98 19.42 7.77
C PRO A 9 15.25 18.52 6.76
N PHE A 10 15.70 18.49 5.49
CA PHE A 10 15.09 17.61 4.49
C PHE A 10 15.30 16.13 4.82
N GLU A 11 16.52 15.73 5.17
CA GLU A 11 16.79 14.32 5.53
C GLU A 11 16.03 13.89 6.79
N ALA A 12 15.83 14.80 7.75
CA ALA A 12 14.99 14.53 8.92
C ALA A 12 13.51 14.33 8.55
N ALA A 13 12.99 15.07 7.57
CA ALA A 13 11.62 14.96 7.10
C ALA A 13 11.41 13.77 6.11
N ARG A 14 12.47 13.30 5.45
CA ARG A 14 12.42 12.32 4.36
C ARG A 14 11.61 11.06 4.66
N PRO A 15 11.75 10.37 5.83
CA PRO A 15 10.97 9.17 6.13
C PRO A 15 9.46 9.46 6.13
N ARG A 16 9.03 10.58 6.75
CA ARG A 16 7.63 11.01 6.76
C ARG A 16 7.12 11.35 5.37
N LEU A 17 7.92 12.04 4.56
CA LEU A 17 7.57 12.41 3.19
C LEU A 17 7.39 11.18 2.30
N ARG A 18 8.28 10.17 2.44
CA ARG A 18 8.15 8.87 1.77
C ARG A 18 6.87 8.16 2.19
N ALA A 19 6.54 8.16 3.48
CA ALA A 19 5.31 7.55 3.98
C ALA A 19 4.07 8.21 3.40
N VAL A 20 4.01 9.55 3.33
CA VAL A 20 2.93 10.29 2.67
C VAL A 20 2.83 9.90 1.19
N ALA A 21 3.96 9.95 0.47
CA ALA A 21 4.00 9.66 -0.96
C ALA A 21 3.61 8.20 -1.26
N TYR A 22 4.11 7.24 -0.50
CA TYR A 22 3.76 5.82 -0.65
C TYR A 22 2.26 5.59 -0.42
N ARG A 23 1.67 6.20 0.62
CA ARG A 23 0.22 6.11 0.86
C ARG A 23 -0.62 6.75 -0.24
N MET A 24 -0.08 7.79 -0.85
CA MET A 24 -0.72 8.45 -1.99
C MET A 24 -0.60 7.65 -3.28
N LEU A 25 0.54 7.02 -3.56
CA LEU A 25 0.88 6.48 -4.88
C LEU A 25 0.79 4.95 -4.96
N GLY A 26 0.97 4.23 -3.83
CA GLY A 26 0.95 2.77 -3.77
C GLY A 26 2.15 2.11 -4.44
N SER A 27 3.23 2.86 -4.73
CA SER A 27 4.48 2.39 -5.31
C SER A 27 5.65 2.99 -4.55
N VAL A 28 6.63 2.17 -4.20
CA VAL A 28 7.83 2.60 -3.47
C VAL A 28 8.69 3.48 -4.37
N ASP A 29 8.87 3.09 -5.63
CA ASP A 29 9.65 3.84 -6.63
C ASP A 29 9.03 5.22 -6.90
N ASP A 30 7.71 5.27 -7.14
CA ASP A 30 7.02 6.54 -7.35
C ASP A 30 7.04 7.45 -6.11
N ALA A 31 7.03 6.85 -4.91
CA ALA A 31 7.16 7.62 -3.68
C ALA A 31 8.54 8.26 -3.55
N GLU A 32 9.59 7.51 -3.87
CA GLU A 32 10.97 8.02 -3.89
C GLU A 32 11.14 9.13 -4.94
N ASP A 33 10.61 8.92 -6.15
CA ASP A 33 10.61 9.93 -7.22
C ASP A 33 9.90 11.23 -6.78
N ALA A 34 8.76 11.12 -6.10
CA ALA A 34 8.03 12.29 -5.61
C ALA A 34 8.82 13.05 -4.54
N VAL A 35 9.51 12.34 -3.65
CA VAL A 35 10.37 12.94 -2.61
C VAL A 35 11.62 13.58 -3.25
N GLN A 36 12.23 12.92 -4.23
CA GLN A 36 13.36 13.48 -4.96
C GLN A 36 12.99 14.74 -5.74
N GLU A 37 11.84 14.77 -6.41
CA GLU A 37 11.35 15.97 -7.10
C GLU A 37 11.08 17.12 -6.12
N ALA A 38 10.59 16.81 -4.90
CA ALA A 38 10.43 17.83 -3.85
C ALA A 38 11.78 18.41 -3.41
N TRP A 39 12.81 17.58 -3.28
CA TRP A 39 14.18 18.03 -3.01
C TRP A 39 14.73 18.95 -4.12
N LEU A 40 14.53 18.57 -5.37
CA LEU A 40 14.95 19.39 -6.51
C LEU A 40 14.24 20.75 -6.56
N ARG A 41 12.96 20.81 -6.15
CA ARG A 41 12.21 22.07 -6.04
C ARG A 41 12.73 22.94 -4.91
N LEU A 42 13.01 22.34 -3.74
CA LEU A 42 13.60 23.06 -2.61
C LEU A 42 14.92 23.73 -3.01
N ASN A 43 15.80 23.00 -3.68
CA ASN A 43 17.10 23.53 -4.13
C ASN A 43 16.96 24.64 -5.20
N ARG A 44 15.96 24.57 -6.06
CA ARG A 44 15.69 25.61 -7.06
C ARG A 44 15.14 26.89 -6.43
N ASP A 45 14.23 26.76 -5.48
CA ASP A 45 13.61 27.87 -4.76
C ASP A 45 14.62 28.65 -3.91
N THR A 46 15.66 27.96 -3.41
CA THR A 46 16.72 28.55 -2.55
C THR A 46 17.95 29.01 -3.31
N GLY A 47 18.05 28.73 -4.61
CA GLY A 47 19.20 29.07 -5.45
C GLY A 47 19.46 30.57 -5.65
N GLY A 48 18.67 31.46 -5.04
CA GLY A 48 18.78 32.92 -5.20
C GLY A 48 18.31 33.79 -4.05
N SER A 49 17.83 33.24 -2.96
CA SER A 49 17.37 34.06 -1.82
C SER A 49 17.49 33.28 -0.50
N ASP A 50 17.87 34.00 0.60
CA ASP A 50 17.73 33.55 1.98
C ASP A 50 16.23 33.44 2.37
N LYS A 51 15.51 32.53 1.70
CA LYS A 51 14.11 32.24 2.04
C LYS A 51 14.10 31.49 3.36
N ILE A 52 13.76 32.20 4.43
CA ILE A 52 13.49 31.61 5.73
C ILE A 52 12.10 30.95 5.63
N TYR A 53 12.03 29.63 5.72
CA TYR A 53 10.77 28.91 5.85
C TYR A 53 10.37 28.92 7.32
N ASP A 54 9.21 29.50 7.66
CA ASP A 54 8.66 29.47 9.03
C ASP A 54 8.41 28.03 9.50
N ASN A 55 8.03 27.13 8.57
CA ASN A 55 7.85 25.70 8.79
C ASN A 55 8.22 24.91 7.53
N ILE A 56 9.46 24.43 7.46
CA ILE A 56 9.96 23.66 6.31
C ILE A 56 9.24 22.32 6.15
N ASP A 57 8.85 21.67 7.25
CA ASP A 57 8.18 20.36 7.23
C ASP A 57 6.77 20.48 6.61
N ALA A 58 6.01 21.53 6.97
CA ALA A 58 4.71 21.81 6.39
C ALA A 58 4.84 22.16 4.90
N TRP A 59 5.85 22.94 4.53
CA TRP A 59 6.13 23.27 3.13
C TRP A 59 6.48 22.03 2.31
N LEU A 60 7.39 21.19 2.81
CA LEU A 60 7.80 19.94 2.15
C LEU A 60 6.60 18.98 1.99
N THR A 61 5.79 18.82 3.04
CA THR A 61 4.56 18.02 3.00
C THR A 61 3.61 18.51 1.92
N THR A 62 3.42 19.83 1.83
CA THR A 62 2.59 20.46 0.78
C THR A 62 3.13 20.19 -0.62
N VAL A 63 4.45 20.30 -0.81
CA VAL A 63 5.09 20.07 -2.12
C VAL A 63 4.94 18.60 -2.55
N VAL A 64 5.28 17.65 -1.67
CA VAL A 64 5.14 16.21 -1.94
C VAL A 64 3.68 15.86 -2.23
N ALA A 65 2.73 16.35 -1.43
CA ALA A 65 1.31 16.10 -1.62
C ALA A 65 0.80 16.60 -2.98
N ARG A 66 1.23 17.79 -3.42
CA ARG A 66 0.90 18.32 -4.76
C ARG A 66 1.50 17.48 -5.89
N ILE A 67 2.75 17.03 -5.74
CA ILE A 67 3.39 16.13 -6.71
C ILE A 67 2.58 14.84 -6.83
N CYS A 68 2.29 14.19 -5.72
CA CYS A 68 1.50 12.95 -5.68
C CYS A 68 0.11 13.14 -6.29
N LEU A 69 -0.59 14.23 -5.95
CA LEU A 69 -1.91 14.54 -6.50
C LEU A 69 -1.87 14.68 -8.03
N ASN A 70 -0.86 15.38 -8.56
CA ASN A 70 -0.68 15.52 -10.00
C ASN A 70 -0.37 14.18 -10.67
N MET A 71 0.45 13.34 -10.06
CA MET A 71 0.74 11.98 -10.56
C MET A 71 -0.54 11.13 -10.59
N LEU A 72 -1.36 11.16 -9.53
CA LEU A 72 -2.63 10.44 -9.48
C LEU A 72 -3.63 10.93 -10.51
N ARG A 73 -3.78 12.24 -10.68
CA ARG A 73 -4.65 12.83 -11.71
C ARG A 73 -4.20 12.43 -13.12
N ALA A 74 -2.89 12.47 -13.39
CA ALA A 74 -2.33 12.04 -14.66
C ALA A 74 -2.51 10.54 -14.92
N ARG A 75 -2.39 9.69 -13.86
CA ARG A 75 -2.67 8.26 -13.97
C ARG A 75 -4.14 8.00 -14.24
N ARG A 76 -5.04 8.71 -13.54
CA ARG A 76 -6.48 8.56 -13.74
C ARG A 76 -6.88 8.91 -15.17
N ALA A 77 -6.40 10.03 -15.71
CA ALA A 77 -6.65 10.40 -17.10
C ALA A 77 -6.17 9.31 -18.09
N ARG A 78 -4.97 8.75 -17.85
CA ARG A 78 -4.44 7.65 -18.67
C ARG A 78 -5.18 6.31 -18.47
N ARG A 79 -5.70 6.02 -17.23
CA ARG A 79 -6.50 4.83 -16.96
C ARG A 79 -7.86 4.86 -17.67
N GLU A 80 -8.47 6.02 -17.78
CA GLU A 80 -9.69 6.18 -18.59
C GLU A 80 -9.43 5.84 -20.07
N GLU A 81 -8.18 6.05 -20.55
CA GLU A 81 -7.76 5.67 -21.91
C GLU A 81 -7.32 4.20 -22.04
N ALA A 82 -6.64 3.64 -21.03
CA ALA A 82 -5.90 2.38 -21.13
C ALA A 82 -6.46 1.19 -20.29
N LEU A 83 -7.43 1.39 -19.39
CA LEU A 83 -8.02 0.36 -18.53
C LEU A 83 -7.00 -0.50 -17.72
N VAL A 84 -5.89 0.08 -17.28
CA VAL A 84 -4.85 -0.64 -16.55
C VAL A 84 -5.10 -0.54 -15.05
N ASP A 85 -5.57 -1.62 -14.44
CA ASP A 85 -5.63 -1.78 -12.98
C ASP A 85 -4.38 -2.53 -12.51
N ARG A 86 -3.74 -2.05 -11.44
CA ARG A 86 -2.59 -2.71 -10.79
C ARG A 86 -2.81 -2.77 -9.29
N LEU A 87 -2.34 -3.84 -8.67
CA LEU A 87 -2.22 -3.87 -7.22
C LEU A 87 -1.08 -2.94 -6.76
N PRO A 88 -1.18 -2.31 -5.57
CA PRO A 88 -0.06 -1.59 -4.95
C PRO A 88 1.15 -2.49 -4.74
N ASP A 89 2.35 -1.91 -4.75
CA ASP A 89 3.57 -2.64 -4.42
C ASP A 89 3.57 -3.02 -2.93
N PRO A 90 3.78 -4.30 -2.58
CA PRO A 90 3.83 -4.72 -1.19
C PRO A 90 5.18 -4.37 -0.54
N ILE A 91 5.16 -3.93 0.71
CA ILE A 91 6.33 -3.92 1.59
C ILE A 91 6.38 -5.26 2.29
N VAL A 92 7.52 -5.95 2.20
CA VAL A 92 7.70 -7.32 2.70
C VAL A 92 8.73 -7.34 3.81
N ASP A 93 8.31 -7.77 5.00
CA ASP A 93 9.16 -7.95 6.18
C ASP A 93 9.19 -9.42 6.62
N PRO A 94 10.21 -9.85 7.39
CA PRO A 94 10.23 -11.17 8.02
C PRO A 94 9.04 -11.35 8.97
N PRO A 95 8.64 -12.59 9.28
CA PRO A 95 7.55 -12.85 10.20
C PRO A 95 7.89 -12.38 11.61
N GLY A 96 7.15 -11.42 12.15
CA GLY A 96 7.28 -10.92 13.52
C GLY A 96 8.31 -9.82 13.73
N ASP A 97 9.14 -9.54 12.73
CA ASP A 97 10.08 -8.42 12.75
C ASP A 97 9.70 -7.45 11.61
N VAL A 98 9.48 -6.18 11.93
CA VAL A 98 9.19 -5.14 10.93
C VAL A 98 10.34 -4.16 10.97
N ASP A 99 10.96 -3.93 9.83
CA ASP A 99 12.03 -2.95 9.69
C ASP A 99 11.56 -1.58 10.20
N PRO A 100 12.31 -0.87 11.06
CA PRO A 100 11.94 0.46 11.54
C PRO A 100 11.64 1.46 10.41
N GLU A 101 12.32 1.36 9.26
CA GLU A 101 12.05 2.18 8.09
C GLU A 101 10.69 1.82 7.48
N HIS A 102 10.37 0.52 7.38
CA HIS A 102 9.06 0.03 6.95
C HIS A 102 7.98 0.39 7.98
N GLN A 103 8.26 0.33 9.29
CA GLN A 103 7.33 0.81 10.31
C GLN A 103 6.97 2.29 10.11
N ALA A 104 7.94 3.15 9.79
CA ALA A 104 7.67 4.56 9.51
C ALA A 104 6.79 4.74 8.27
N LEU A 105 6.98 3.91 7.24
CA LEU A 105 6.13 3.89 6.04
C LEU A 105 4.71 3.38 6.35
N LEU A 106 4.59 2.47 7.31
CA LEU A 106 3.35 1.74 7.64
C LEU A 106 2.66 2.25 8.92
N ALA A 107 3.23 3.25 9.63
CA ALA A 107 2.63 3.78 10.85
C ALA A 107 1.12 4.03 10.66
N ASP A 108 0.31 3.47 11.54
CA ASP A 108 -1.17 3.44 11.48
C ASP A 108 -1.79 2.65 10.30
N SER A 109 -1.05 1.71 9.68
CA SER A 109 -1.55 0.96 8.53
C SER A 109 -2.42 -0.23 8.90
N VAL A 110 -3.54 -0.31 8.24
CA VAL A 110 -4.41 -1.48 8.19
C VAL A 110 -4.14 -2.25 6.89
N GLY A 111 -2.91 -2.79 6.77
CA GLY A 111 -2.52 -3.72 5.69
C GLY A 111 -2.72 -3.24 4.23
N VAL A 112 -2.35 -4.09 3.26
CA VAL A 112 -2.58 -3.91 1.80
C VAL A 112 -4.03 -3.54 1.49
N ALA A 113 -4.92 -4.03 2.30
CA ALA A 113 -6.35 -3.78 2.21
C ALA A 113 -6.72 -2.29 2.19
N LEU A 114 -6.02 -1.43 2.96
CA LEU A 114 -6.25 0.01 2.90
C LEU A 114 -5.81 0.59 1.55
N PHE A 115 -4.67 0.15 1.01
CA PHE A 115 -4.18 0.64 -0.27
C PHE A 115 -5.13 0.34 -1.41
N VAL A 116 -5.71 -0.87 -1.45
CA VAL A 116 -6.69 -1.23 -2.48
C VAL A 116 -7.93 -0.35 -2.41
N VAL A 117 -8.40 -0.02 -1.19
CA VAL A 117 -9.52 0.91 -1.04
C VAL A 117 -9.11 2.33 -1.42
N LEU A 118 -7.91 2.77 -1.00
CA LEU A 118 -7.40 4.08 -1.38
C LEU A 118 -7.31 4.24 -2.89
N ASP A 119 -6.97 3.18 -3.62
CA ASP A 119 -6.91 3.20 -5.10
C ASP A 119 -8.28 3.37 -5.77
N THR A 120 -9.38 3.03 -5.09
CA THR A 120 -10.73 3.29 -5.58
C THR A 120 -11.19 4.73 -5.38
N LEU A 121 -10.49 5.49 -4.53
CA LEU A 121 -10.86 6.87 -4.22
C LEU A 121 -10.48 7.83 -5.35
N PRO A 122 -11.29 8.86 -5.61
CA PRO A 122 -10.85 10.01 -6.40
C PRO A 122 -9.57 10.63 -5.80
N PRO A 123 -8.61 11.12 -6.61
CA PRO A 123 -7.33 11.65 -6.13
C PRO A 123 -7.45 12.68 -5.01
N ASP A 124 -8.42 13.61 -5.12
CA ASP A 124 -8.64 14.67 -4.13
C ASP A 124 -9.20 14.10 -2.79
N GLU A 125 -10.06 13.06 -2.85
CA GLU A 125 -10.58 12.37 -1.66
C GLU A 125 -9.49 11.57 -0.97
N ARG A 126 -8.66 10.84 -1.76
CA ARG A 126 -7.50 10.11 -1.26
C ARG A 126 -6.53 11.05 -0.54
N LEU A 127 -6.19 12.19 -1.16
CA LEU A 127 -5.28 13.16 -0.57
C LEU A 127 -5.82 13.71 0.75
N ALA A 128 -7.08 14.17 0.78
CA ALA A 128 -7.66 14.73 1.99
C ALA A 128 -7.71 13.72 3.14
N PHE A 129 -8.03 12.45 2.85
CA PHE A 129 -8.01 11.36 3.82
C PHE A 129 -6.59 11.06 4.31
N VAL A 130 -5.65 10.83 3.40
CA VAL A 130 -4.28 10.47 3.77
C VAL A 130 -3.65 11.57 4.61
N LEU A 131 -3.71 12.82 4.17
CA LEU A 131 -3.08 13.91 4.92
C LEU A 131 -3.73 14.14 6.29
N HIS A 132 -5.06 14.13 6.37
CA HIS A 132 -5.75 14.43 7.62
C HIS A 132 -5.85 13.22 8.57
N ASP A 133 -6.40 12.11 8.08
CA ASP A 133 -6.75 10.97 8.95
C ASP A 133 -5.53 10.11 9.29
N VAL A 134 -4.47 10.10 8.44
CA VAL A 134 -3.26 9.31 8.68
C VAL A 134 -2.12 10.18 9.22
N PHE A 135 -1.93 11.39 8.67
CA PHE A 135 -0.79 12.24 9.05
C PHE A 135 -1.16 13.46 9.90
N ALA A 136 -2.42 13.56 10.32
CA ALA A 136 -2.95 14.61 11.19
C ALA A 136 -2.71 16.04 10.67
N VAL A 137 -2.59 16.24 9.36
CA VAL A 137 -2.44 17.55 8.73
C VAL A 137 -3.75 18.32 8.87
N PRO A 138 -3.75 19.58 9.32
CA PRO A 138 -4.94 20.41 9.46
C PRO A 138 -5.62 20.68 8.10
N PHE A 139 -6.97 20.81 8.09
CA PHE A 139 -7.69 21.04 6.83
C PHE A 139 -7.44 22.40 6.18
N ASP A 140 -7.03 23.40 6.92
CA ASP A 140 -6.61 24.71 6.41
C ASP A 140 -5.29 24.62 5.62
N GLU A 141 -4.41 23.69 5.97
CA GLU A 141 -3.20 23.38 5.18
C GLU A 141 -3.53 22.49 3.96
N ILE A 142 -4.51 21.59 4.06
CA ILE A 142 -4.93 20.71 2.95
C ILE A 142 -5.70 21.49 1.88
N ALA A 143 -6.55 22.43 2.28
CA ALA A 143 -7.43 23.19 1.39
C ALA A 143 -6.69 23.83 0.19
N PRO A 144 -5.55 24.54 0.38
CA PRO A 144 -4.78 25.12 -0.73
C PRO A 144 -4.08 24.07 -1.61
N ILE A 145 -3.89 22.81 -1.13
CA ILE A 145 -3.29 21.73 -1.92
C ILE A 145 -4.29 21.22 -2.98
N VAL A 146 -5.57 21.13 -2.59
CA VAL A 146 -6.64 20.65 -3.48
C VAL A 146 -7.37 21.77 -4.22
N ASP A 147 -6.96 23.04 -4.07
CA ASP A 147 -7.60 24.23 -4.62
C ASP A 147 -9.08 24.33 -4.22
N ARG A 148 -9.35 24.17 -2.92
CA ARG A 148 -10.70 24.18 -2.33
C ARG A 148 -10.73 24.99 -1.04
N THR A 149 -11.93 25.23 -0.52
CA THR A 149 -12.12 25.78 0.83
C THR A 149 -11.86 24.71 1.90
N THR A 150 -11.55 25.12 3.12
CA THR A 150 -11.38 24.22 4.28
C THR A 150 -12.59 23.33 4.51
N GLU A 151 -13.80 23.87 4.33
CA GLU A 151 -15.03 23.08 4.43
C GLU A 151 -15.14 22.03 3.32
N ALA A 152 -14.76 22.37 2.09
CA ALA A 152 -14.73 21.42 0.98
C ALA A 152 -13.69 20.32 1.21
N ALA A 153 -12.51 20.64 1.75
CA ALA A 153 -11.49 19.65 2.13
C ALA A 153 -12.03 18.67 3.20
N ARG A 154 -12.74 19.16 4.23
CA ARG A 154 -13.42 18.29 5.20
C ARG A 154 -14.43 17.35 4.56
N LYS A 155 -15.22 17.84 3.60
CA LYS A 155 -16.19 17.02 2.86
C LYS A 155 -15.50 15.94 2.01
N LEU A 156 -14.31 16.22 1.42
CA LEU A 156 -13.51 15.22 0.70
C LEU A 156 -13.09 14.08 1.64
N ALA A 157 -12.48 14.39 2.79
CA ALA A 157 -12.08 13.38 3.76
C ALA A 157 -13.28 12.58 4.33
N SER A 158 -14.42 13.24 4.57
CA SER A 158 -15.64 12.56 5.03
C SER A 158 -16.16 11.57 4.00
N ARG A 159 -16.19 11.92 2.71
CA ARG A 159 -16.59 11.00 1.64
C ARG A 159 -15.62 9.82 1.52
N ALA A 160 -14.31 10.07 1.62
CA ALA A 160 -13.32 9.02 1.62
C ALA A 160 -13.55 8.02 2.77
N ARG A 161 -13.72 8.51 4.01
CA ARG A 161 -14.04 7.67 5.19
C ARG A 161 -15.29 6.82 4.97
N HIS A 162 -16.35 7.42 4.45
CA HIS A 162 -17.60 6.70 4.20
C HIS A 162 -17.41 5.57 3.17
N ARG A 163 -16.68 5.83 2.07
CA ARG A 163 -16.35 4.79 1.07
C ARG A 163 -15.50 3.67 1.67
N ILE A 164 -14.49 4.03 2.49
CA ILE A 164 -13.63 3.06 3.18
C ILE A 164 -14.45 2.19 4.12
N GLN A 165 -15.37 2.77 4.90
CA GLN A 165 -16.24 2.04 5.83
C GLN A 165 -17.22 1.10 5.13
N GLN A 166 -17.74 1.50 3.97
CA GLN A 166 -18.65 0.65 3.18
C GLN A 166 -17.96 -0.56 2.56
N THR A 167 -16.65 -0.51 2.41
CA THR A 167 -15.89 -1.54 1.69
C THR A 167 -15.40 -2.66 2.61
N ARG A 168 -15.55 -2.56 3.98
CA ARG A 168 -14.83 -3.47 4.90
C ARG A 168 -15.45 -3.76 6.25
N SER A 169 -15.35 -5.05 6.63
CA SER A 169 -15.11 -5.46 8.02
C SER A 169 -13.75 -4.92 8.48
N GLN A 170 -13.64 -4.44 9.72
CA GLN A 170 -12.34 -4.00 10.25
C GLN A 170 -11.40 -5.20 10.35
N PRO A 171 -10.17 -5.14 9.81
CA PRO A 171 -9.22 -6.23 9.97
C PRO A 171 -8.86 -6.46 11.44
N ASP A 172 -8.64 -7.72 11.77
CA ASP A 172 -8.14 -8.12 13.08
C ASP A 172 -6.76 -7.46 13.32
N ARG A 173 -6.54 -6.93 14.54
CA ARG A 173 -5.28 -6.24 14.87
C ARG A 173 -4.17 -7.19 15.31
N ASP A 174 -4.53 -8.38 15.73
CA ASP A 174 -3.58 -9.41 16.18
C ASP A 174 -2.95 -10.11 14.98
N VAL A 175 -1.72 -9.72 14.64
CA VAL A 175 -0.95 -10.31 13.54
C VAL A 175 -0.61 -11.78 13.80
N ALA A 176 -0.46 -12.20 15.06
CA ALA A 176 -0.20 -13.60 15.39
C ALA A 176 -1.44 -14.47 15.08
N ALA A 177 -2.63 -14.03 15.50
CA ALA A 177 -3.88 -14.69 15.16
C ALA A 177 -4.13 -14.70 13.63
N GLN A 178 -3.84 -13.59 12.92
CA GLN A 178 -3.90 -13.59 11.46
C GLN A 178 -2.99 -14.65 10.83
N ARG A 179 -1.76 -14.82 11.37
CA ARG A 179 -0.78 -15.80 10.87
C ARG A 179 -1.30 -17.24 10.98
N GLU A 180 -1.89 -17.59 12.10
CA GLU A 180 -2.48 -18.92 12.28
C GLU A 180 -3.53 -19.24 11.21
N ILE A 181 -4.36 -18.28 10.85
CA ILE A 181 -5.41 -18.42 9.81
C ILE A 181 -4.77 -18.54 8.42
N VAL A 182 -3.75 -17.73 8.12
CA VAL A 182 -3.02 -17.80 6.85
C VAL A 182 -2.28 -19.12 6.70
N GLU A 183 -1.67 -19.63 7.79
CA GLU A 183 -1.02 -20.95 7.81
C GLU A 183 -2.02 -22.09 7.60
N ALA A 184 -3.20 -22.01 8.25
CA ALA A 184 -4.28 -22.97 8.04
C ALA A 184 -4.77 -22.99 6.59
N PHE A 185 -4.88 -21.82 5.93
CA PHE A 185 -5.22 -21.72 4.51
C PHE A 185 -4.19 -22.44 3.62
N PHE A 186 -2.89 -22.20 3.82
CA PHE A 186 -1.86 -22.87 3.04
C PHE A 186 -1.75 -24.37 3.36
N ALA A 187 -1.95 -24.77 4.62
CA ALA A 187 -1.96 -26.19 5.01
C ALA A 187 -3.11 -26.94 4.33
N ALA A 188 -4.32 -26.39 4.34
CA ALA A 188 -5.48 -26.95 3.65
C ALA A 188 -5.27 -27.01 2.12
N GLY A 189 -4.66 -25.95 1.53
CA GLY A 189 -4.33 -25.92 0.11
C GLY A 189 -3.36 -27.01 -0.31
N ARG A 190 -2.29 -27.26 0.48
CA ARG A 190 -1.33 -28.33 0.24
C ARG A 190 -1.94 -29.74 0.42
N ALA A 191 -2.84 -29.90 1.39
CA ALA A 191 -3.55 -31.17 1.62
C ALA A 191 -4.64 -31.42 0.58
N GLY A 192 -5.04 -30.43 -0.21
CA GLY A 192 -6.18 -30.50 -1.11
C GLY A 192 -7.52 -30.57 -0.37
N ASP A 193 -7.54 -30.16 0.90
CA ASP A 193 -8.72 -30.16 1.76
C ASP A 193 -9.60 -28.93 1.46
N PHE A 194 -10.54 -29.13 0.54
CA PHE A 194 -11.44 -28.08 0.08
C PHE A 194 -12.37 -27.56 1.17
N GLU A 195 -12.90 -28.46 2.01
CA GLU A 195 -13.82 -28.08 3.10
C GLU A 195 -13.10 -27.19 4.11
N ARG A 196 -11.87 -27.55 4.47
CA ARG A 196 -11.04 -26.75 5.36
C ARG A 196 -10.64 -25.41 4.76
N LEU A 197 -10.35 -25.36 3.42
CA LEU A 197 -10.12 -24.09 2.73
C LEU A 197 -11.33 -23.17 2.84
N VAL A 198 -12.53 -23.68 2.50
CA VAL A 198 -13.78 -22.91 2.61
C VAL A 198 -14.03 -22.46 4.05
N SER A 199 -13.68 -23.30 5.04
CA SER A 199 -13.93 -22.99 6.45
C SER A 199 -13.13 -21.80 6.97
N VAL A 200 -11.96 -21.47 6.43
CA VAL A 200 -11.14 -20.31 6.82
C VAL A 200 -11.42 -19.07 5.98
N LEU A 201 -12.21 -19.18 4.90
CA LEU A 201 -12.59 -18.08 4.05
C LEU A 201 -13.94 -17.47 4.49
N HIS A 202 -14.07 -16.14 4.35
CA HIS A 202 -15.37 -15.49 4.46
C HIS A 202 -16.23 -15.84 3.22
N PRO A 203 -17.57 -16.02 3.35
CA PRO A 203 -18.43 -16.32 2.19
C PRO A 203 -18.24 -15.34 1.02
N ASP A 204 -18.07 -14.06 1.31
CA ASP A 204 -17.88 -12.98 0.34
C ASP A 204 -16.40 -12.63 0.11
N VAL A 205 -15.46 -13.55 0.37
CA VAL A 205 -14.03 -13.32 0.16
C VAL A 205 -13.74 -12.91 -1.28
N VAL A 206 -12.79 -11.96 -1.44
CA VAL A 206 -12.35 -11.48 -2.75
C VAL A 206 -10.86 -11.76 -2.93
N LEU A 207 -10.51 -12.48 -3.99
CA LEU A 207 -9.12 -12.63 -4.43
C LEU A 207 -8.87 -11.71 -5.61
N ARG A 208 -7.79 -10.91 -5.53
CA ARG A 208 -7.31 -10.06 -6.62
C ARG A 208 -5.90 -10.49 -6.98
N GLY A 209 -5.65 -10.77 -8.27
CA GLY A 209 -4.36 -11.21 -8.77
C GLY A 209 -3.83 -10.30 -9.87
N ASP A 210 -2.63 -9.76 -9.66
CA ASP A 210 -1.85 -9.02 -10.66
C ASP A 210 -0.75 -9.93 -11.22
N PHE A 211 -0.90 -10.32 -12.46
CA PHE A 211 -0.02 -11.26 -13.17
C PHE A 211 0.80 -10.57 -14.27
N GLY A 212 0.90 -9.23 -14.25
CA GLY A 212 1.62 -8.45 -15.26
C GLY A 212 0.83 -8.20 -16.55
N GLY A 213 -0.50 -8.39 -16.51
CA GLY A 213 -1.40 -8.09 -17.61
C GLY A 213 -1.98 -6.68 -17.56
N GLN A 214 -2.94 -6.40 -18.46
CA GLN A 214 -3.63 -5.10 -18.50
C GLN A 214 -4.66 -4.92 -17.38
N ARG A 215 -5.09 -5.99 -16.70
CA ARG A 215 -6.12 -5.95 -15.66
C ARG A 215 -5.81 -6.89 -14.52
N VAL A 216 -6.13 -6.45 -13.31
CA VAL A 216 -6.19 -7.31 -12.14
C VAL A 216 -7.32 -8.34 -12.32
N ARG A 217 -6.99 -9.60 -12.10
CA ARG A 217 -7.98 -10.68 -12.11
C ARG A 217 -8.70 -10.68 -10.75
N VAL A 218 -10.03 -10.69 -10.77
CA VAL A 218 -10.84 -10.71 -9.55
C VAL A 218 -11.66 -12.01 -9.50
N VAL A 219 -11.63 -12.70 -8.36
CA VAL A 219 -12.45 -13.89 -8.06
C VAL A 219 -13.15 -13.64 -6.73
N SER A 220 -14.45 -13.88 -6.65
CA SER A 220 -15.26 -13.64 -5.45
C SER A 220 -15.98 -14.90 -5.01
N GLY A 221 -16.14 -15.04 -3.68
CA GLY A 221 -16.82 -16.16 -3.05
C GLY A 221 -15.87 -17.29 -2.61
N ALA A 222 -16.17 -17.90 -1.46
CA ALA A 222 -15.30 -18.88 -0.82
C ALA A 222 -14.99 -20.09 -1.71
N ASP A 223 -16.02 -20.66 -2.35
CA ASP A 223 -15.84 -21.83 -3.23
C ASP A 223 -14.96 -21.54 -4.44
N ALA A 224 -15.16 -20.38 -5.08
CA ALA A 224 -14.40 -19.99 -6.25
C ALA A 224 -12.93 -19.70 -5.88
N VAL A 225 -12.69 -19.03 -4.74
CA VAL A 225 -11.35 -18.73 -4.23
C VAL A 225 -10.65 -20.00 -3.77
N ALA A 226 -11.33 -20.92 -3.05
CA ALA A 226 -10.79 -22.22 -2.67
C ALA A 226 -10.40 -23.07 -3.90
N GLY A 227 -11.19 -23.00 -4.98
CA GLY A 227 -10.85 -23.63 -6.25
C GLY A 227 -9.53 -23.11 -6.86
N GLN A 228 -9.21 -21.83 -6.69
CA GLN A 228 -7.95 -21.24 -7.15
C GLN A 228 -6.76 -21.60 -6.24
N ALA A 229 -7.00 -21.88 -4.94
CA ALA A 229 -5.93 -22.17 -3.98
C ALA A 229 -5.07 -23.39 -4.37
N LYS A 230 -5.61 -24.34 -5.12
CA LYS A 230 -4.86 -25.47 -5.70
C LYS A 230 -3.69 -25.03 -6.57
N LEU A 231 -3.76 -23.85 -7.19
CA LEU A 231 -2.68 -23.30 -8.01
C LEU A 231 -1.47 -22.88 -7.17
N TYR A 232 -1.65 -22.66 -5.88
CA TYR A 232 -0.60 -22.22 -4.96
C TYR A 232 -0.09 -23.33 -4.03
N GLY A 233 -0.70 -24.51 -4.04
CA GLY A 233 -0.40 -25.68 -3.21
C GLY A 233 0.46 -26.76 -3.90
N GLY A 234 1.05 -26.51 -5.08
CA GLY A 234 1.88 -27.49 -5.79
C GLY A 234 3.12 -27.94 -4.99
N PRO A 235 3.58 -29.20 -5.18
CA PRO A 235 4.70 -29.77 -4.40
C PRO A 235 6.04 -29.06 -4.64
N ASP A 236 6.19 -28.36 -5.74
CA ASP A 236 7.34 -27.54 -6.14
C ASP A 236 7.33 -26.15 -5.53
N ARG A 237 6.28 -25.78 -4.80
CA ARG A 237 6.08 -24.45 -4.23
C ARG A 237 6.45 -24.41 -2.76
N GLN A 238 7.39 -23.55 -2.42
CA GLN A 238 7.75 -23.25 -1.04
C GLN A 238 7.00 -21.98 -0.60
N VAL A 239 6.17 -22.13 0.42
CA VAL A 239 5.47 -21.02 1.07
C VAL A 239 6.34 -20.53 2.21
N ARG A 240 6.83 -19.30 2.14
CA ARG A 240 7.58 -18.65 3.22
C ARG A 240 6.70 -17.58 3.86
N PRO A 241 6.37 -17.74 5.16
CA PRO A 241 5.61 -16.72 5.89
C PRO A 241 6.33 -15.38 5.83
N ALA A 242 5.57 -14.29 5.76
CA ALA A 242 6.08 -12.93 5.76
C ALA A 242 5.08 -12.00 6.43
N THR A 243 5.51 -10.81 6.78
CA THR A 243 4.64 -9.68 7.10
C THR A 243 4.53 -8.80 5.86
N ILE A 244 3.32 -8.63 5.33
CA ILE A 244 3.07 -7.86 4.11
C ILE A 244 2.29 -6.61 4.49
N ASN A 245 2.92 -5.43 4.35
CA ASN A 245 2.35 -4.15 4.78
C ASN A 245 1.81 -4.17 6.21
N GLY A 246 2.52 -4.82 7.13
CA GLY A 246 2.15 -4.91 8.55
C GLY A 246 1.09 -5.99 8.88
N ALA A 247 0.63 -6.78 7.92
CA ALA A 247 -0.32 -7.88 8.13
C ALA A 247 0.31 -9.23 7.77
N ALA A 248 -0.29 -10.34 8.24
CA ALA A 248 0.19 -11.68 7.92
C ALA A 248 0.04 -11.97 6.41
N GLY A 249 1.08 -12.54 5.81
CA GLY A 249 1.13 -12.90 4.41
C GLY A 249 2.18 -13.96 4.12
N ALA A 250 2.49 -14.16 2.84
CA ALA A 250 3.51 -15.10 2.41
C ALA A 250 4.14 -14.71 1.08
N VAL A 251 5.40 -15.13 0.90
CA VAL A 251 6.07 -15.14 -0.40
C VAL A 251 6.18 -16.57 -0.88
N ILE A 252 5.78 -16.81 -2.13
CA ILE A 252 5.83 -18.14 -2.76
C ILE A 252 7.07 -18.23 -3.62
N PHE A 253 7.85 -19.29 -3.41
CA PHE A 253 9.04 -19.59 -4.16
C PHE A 253 8.87 -20.88 -4.99
N VAL A 254 9.49 -20.90 -6.18
CA VAL A 254 9.70 -22.08 -7.02
C VAL A 254 11.18 -22.09 -7.40
N ASP A 255 11.86 -23.21 -7.20
CA ASP A 255 13.31 -23.32 -7.42
C ASP A 255 14.11 -22.18 -6.78
N ASN A 256 13.78 -21.85 -5.55
CA ASN A 256 14.35 -20.76 -4.75
C ASN A 256 14.21 -19.35 -5.38
N ARG A 257 13.28 -19.16 -6.33
CA ARG A 257 12.97 -17.86 -6.95
C ARG A 257 11.59 -17.41 -6.51
N PRO A 258 11.43 -16.15 -6.07
CA PRO A 258 10.12 -15.64 -5.71
C PRO A 258 9.23 -15.54 -6.96
N VAL A 259 8.03 -16.10 -6.88
CA VAL A 259 7.06 -16.13 -7.99
C VAL A 259 5.76 -15.40 -7.68
N SER A 260 5.44 -15.23 -6.40
CA SER A 260 4.34 -14.37 -5.99
C SER A 260 4.45 -13.90 -4.54
N VAL A 261 3.87 -12.73 -4.27
CA VAL A 261 3.66 -12.20 -2.92
C VAL A 261 2.16 -12.20 -2.66
N MET A 262 1.75 -12.81 -1.54
CA MET A 262 0.35 -12.95 -1.16
C MET A 262 0.08 -12.20 0.15
N ALA A 263 -0.78 -11.19 0.07
CA ALA A 263 -1.26 -10.44 1.22
C ALA A 263 -2.68 -10.86 1.58
N PHE A 264 -2.97 -10.93 2.87
CA PHE A 264 -4.27 -11.38 3.38
C PHE A 264 -4.92 -10.29 4.23
N VAL A 265 -6.23 -10.24 4.17
CA VAL A 265 -7.05 -9.48 5.11
C VAL A 265 -7.86 -10.48 5.91
N VAL A 266 -7.62 -10.50 7.21
CA VAL A 266 -8.37 -11.32 8.15
C VAL A 266 -9.26 -10.41 8.98
N ALA A 267 -10.54 -10.75 9.09
CA ALA A 267 -11.49 -10.07 9.94
C ALA A 267 -12.45 -11.11 10.54
N ASP A 268 -12.75 -10.97 11.84
CA ASP A 268 -13.60 -11.90 12.57
C ASP A 268 -13.16 -13.37 12.42
N GLY A 269 -11.84 -13.61 12.42
CA GLY A 269 -11.25 -14.94 12.29
C GLY A 269 -11.41 -15.59 10.91
N LYS A 270 -11.72 -14.82 9.85
CA LYS A 270 -11.87 -15.30 8.48
C LYS A 270 -11.07 -14.45 7.50
N ILE A 271 -10.59 -15.07 6.43
CA ILE A 271 -9.96 -14.34 5.31
C ILE A 271 -11.04 -13.69 4.48
N THR A 272 -11.06 -12.35 4.45
CA THR A 272 -12.03 -11.55 3.69
C THR A 272 -11.48 -11.05 2.36
N ALA A 273 -10.14 -10.94 2.22
CA ALA A 273 -9.51 -10.63 0.95
C ALA A 273 -8.12 -11.27 0.84
N ILE A 274 -7.73 -11.57 -0.40
CA ILE A 274 -6.40 -12.07 -0.77
C ILE A 274 -5.93 -11.25 -1.96
N ASP A 275 -4.77 -10.58 -1.83
CA ASP A 275 -4.11 -9.85 -2.90
C ASP A 275 -2.85 -10.60 -3.32
N VAL A 276 -2.74 -10.92 -4.61
CA VAL A 276 -1.65 -11.73 -5.18
C VAL A 276 -0.91 -10.91 -6.20
N LEU A 277 0.32 -10.52 -5.90
CA LEU A 277 1.25 -9.98 -6.89
C LEU A 277 2.07 -11.14 -7.47
N ALA A 278 1.95 -11.38 -8.78
CA ALA A 278 2.67 -12.42 -9.51
C ALA A 278 3.31 -11.89 -10.82
N ASP A 279 3.38 -10.57 -10.97
CA ASP A 279 4.15 -9.91 -12.03
C ASP A 279 5.64 -10.06 -11.75
N ARG A 280 6.35 -10.79 -12.63
CA ARG A 280 7.78 -11.09 -12.45
C ARG A 280 8.67 -9.84 -12.42
N ALA A 281 8.36 -8.84 -13.23
CA ALA A 281 9.16 -7.61 -13.30
C ALA A 281 9.03 -6.83 -11.99
N ARG A 282 7.82 -6.73 -11.44
CA ARG A 282 7.57 -6.05 -10.17
C ARG A 282 8.15 -6.81 -8.98
N ILE A 283 8.01 -8.14 -8.94
CA ILE A 283 8.61 -8.98 -7.90
C ILE A 283 10.13 -8.83 -7.86
N ALA A 284 10.78 -8.74 -9.03
CA ALA A 284 12.22 -8.54 -9.12
C ALA A 284 12.70 -7.19 -8.59
N GLY A 285 11.80 -6.19 -8.50
CA GLY A 285 12.08 -4.88 -7.90
C GLY A 285 11.79 -4.79 -6.40
N LEU A 286 11.22 -5.84 -5.77
CA LEU A 286 10.95 -5.85 -4.33
C LEU A 286 12.20 -6.27 -3.55
N ASP A 287 12.41 -5.65 -2.39
CA ASP A 287 13.37 -6.17 -1.41
C ASP A 287 12.78 -7.39 -0.70
N LEU A 288 13.24 -8.57 -1.07
CA LEU A 288 12.85 -9.86 -0.50
C LEU A 288 13.99 -10.54 0.25
N THR A 289 15.10 -9.83 0.49
CA THR A 289 16.32 -10.40 1.14
C THR A 289 16.00 -11.00 2.50
N ALA A 290 15.16 -10.36 3.27
CA ALA A 290 14.76 -10.79 4.62
C ALA A 290 13.92 -12.10 4.66
N VAL A 291 13.35 -12.53 3.52
CA VAL A 291 12.55 -13.77 3.39
C VAL A 291 13.16 -14.77 2.40
N ALA A 292 14.27 -14.41 1.74
CA ALA A 292 14.93 -15.25 0.73
C ALA A 292 15.90 -16.29 1.33
N GLY A 293 16.19 -16.22 2.65
CA GLY A 293 17.14 -17.05 3.38
C GLY A 293 16.86 -18.55 3.42
#